data_3dbe18ab1f6069a2003c1be3f40147c6
#
_entry.id   3dbe18ab1f6069a2003c1be3f40147c6
#
_cell.length_a   1.000
_cell.length_b   1.000
_cell.length_c   1.000
_cell.angle_alpha   90.00
_cell.angle_beta   90.00
_cell.angle_gamma   90.00
#
_symmetry.space_group_name_H-M   'P 1'
#
loop_
_entity.id
_entity.type
_entity.pdbx_description
1 polymer ?
#
loop_
_entity_poly.entity_id
_entity_poly.type
_entity_poly.pdbx_seq_one_letter_code
_entity_poly.pdbx_strand_id
1 'polypeptide(L)'
;MTQLTTLSDDPFFRLTGDTEWNACIGPQGHEENYVDGYMEAALYLSRAVLEKQLHISRDTLVLPILYNARHAIELALKYVTKQLCEAGLVSEQPEMNHRIEDLFQQLGKIGFKDCQFQELA
;
A
#
# COMPACT_ATOMS: atom_id res chain seq x y z
N MET A 1 11.94 -38.73 11.67
CA MET A 1 11.94 -37.50 12.47
C MET A 1 12.34 -36.34 11.57
N THR A 2 11.39 -35.54 11.17
CA THR A 2 11.65 -34.32 10.40
C THR A 2 12.24 -33.31 11.40
N GLN A 3 13.51 -32.98 11.26
CA GLN A 3 14.08 -31.88 12.04
C GLN A 3 13.35 -30.60 11.63
N LEU A 4 12.68 -29.97 12.58
CA LEU A 4 12.24 -28.58 12.41
C LEU A 4 13.49 -27.73 12.24
N THR A 5 13.81 -27.38 11.00
CA THR A 5 14.78 -26.32 10.72
C THR A 5 14.22 -25.07 11.38
N THR A 6 14.97 -24.50 12.30
CA THR A 6 14.59 -23.23 12.90
C THR A 6 14.62 -22.16 11.82
N LEU A 7 13.69 -21.20 11.83
CA LEU A 7 13.62 -20.08 10.87
C LEU A 7 14.97 -19.34 10.73
N SER A 8 15.83 -19.42 11.75
CA SER A 8 17.17 -18.84 11.75
C SER A 8 18.16 -19.52 10.79
N ASP A 9 17.86 -20.72 10.33
CA ASP A 9 18.74 -21.48 9.43
C ASP A 9 18.38 -21.27 7.96
N ASP A 10 17.24 -20.62 7.68
CA ASP A 10 16.84 -20.27 6.32
C ASP A 10 17.69 -19.08 5.83
N PRO A 11 18.34 -19.20 4.66
CA PRO A 11 19.11 -18.11 4.07
C PRO A 11 18.33 -16.81 3.91
N PHE A 12 17.01 -16.89 3.74
CA PHE A 12 16.14 -15.73 3.60
C PHE A 12 16.05 -14.88 4.88
N PHE A 13 16.14 -15.51 6.06
CA PHE A 13 16.09 -14.84 7.36
C PHE A 13 17.48 -14.58 7.97
N ARG A 14 18.54 -14.97 7.28
CA ARG A 14 19.89 -14.74 7.77
C ARG A 14 20.31 -13.31 7.52
N LEU A 15 20.71 -12.60 8.57
CA LEU A 15 21.36 -11.31 8.41
C LEU A 15 22.69 -11.50 7.67
N THR A 16 22.82 -10.86 6.53
CA THR A 16 24.08 -10.81 5.78
C THR A 16 24.88 -9.59 6.23
N GLY A 17 26.20 -9.63 6.03
CA GLY A 17 27.06 -8.47 6.29
C GLY A 17 26.81 -7.30 5.33
N ASP A 18 26.06 -7.52 4.25
CA ASP A 18 25.67 -6.51 3.29
C ASP A 18 24.38 -5.82 3.75
N THR A 19 24.53 -4.67 4.37
CA THR A 19 23.41 -3.89 4.93
C THR A 19 22.58 -3.16 3.88
N GLU A 20 23.06 -3.04 2.63
CA GLU A 20 22.32 -2.38 1.54
C GLU A 20 21.03 -3.11 1.18
N TRP A 21 21.00 -4.43 1.40
CA TRP A 21 19.83 -5.27 1.11
C TRP A 21 18.94 -5.55 2.32
N ASN A 22 19.25 -4.96 3.48
CA ASN A 22 18.41 -5.12 4.67
C ASN A 22 17.18 -4.23 4.59
N ALA A 23 16.00 -4.81 4.72
CA ALA A 23 14.76 -4.05 4.81
C ALA A 23 14.64 -3.38 6.18
N CYS A 24 14.33 -2.10 6.18
CA CYS A 24 14.00 -1.34 7.39
C CYS A 24 12.48 -1.29 7.55
N ILE A 25 11.97 -1.85 8.65
CA ILE A 25 10.53 -1.94 8.93
C ILE A 25 10.23 -1.19 10.22
N GLY A 26 9.06 -0.56 10.27
CA GLY A 26 8.56 0.13 11.47
C GLY A 26 8.77 1.65 11.43
N PRO A 27 9.21 2.30 12.53
CA PRO A 27 9.23 3.76 12.66
C PRO A 27 10.09 4.51 11.66
N GLN A 28 10.92 3.80 10.90
CA GLN A 28 11.82 4.39 9.91
C GLN A 28 11.14 4.68 8.56
N GLY A 29 9.94 4.12 8.34
CA GLY A 29 9.15 4.37 7.15
C GLY A 29 8.12 5.48 7.38
N HIS A 30 7.99 6.39 6.42
CA HIS A 30 6.88 7.33 6.38
C HIS A 30 5.64 6.66 5.77
N GLU A 31 4.45 7.11 6.16
CA GLU A 31 3.18 6.49 5.70
C GLU A 31 3.05 6.50 4.16
N GLU A 32 3.47 7.60 3.51
CA GLU A 32 3.48 7.71 2.04
C GLU A 32 4.37 6.65 1.38
N ASN A 33 5.47 6.25 2.00
CA ASN A 33 6.37 5.23 1.45
C ASN A 33 5.69 3.86 1.40
N TYR A 34 4.79 3.56 2.33
CA TYR A 34 4.01 2.32 2.29
C TYR A 34 2.97 2.34 1.16
N VAL A 35 2.35 3.49 0.89
CA VAL A 35 1.47 3.66 -0.28
C VAL A 35 2.24 3.36 -1.55
N ASP A 36 3.40 3.96 -1.72
CA ASP A 36 4.25 3.76 -2.88
C ASP A 36 4.68 2.30 -3.01
N GLY A 37 5.12 1.67 -1.92
CA GLY A 37 5.55 0.28 -1.92
C GLY A 37 4.46 -0.70 -2.37
N TYR A 38 3.23 -0.55 -1.90
CA TYR A 38 2.11 -1.39 -2.34
C TYR A 38 1.72 -1.13 -3.79
N MET A 39 1.75 0.12 -4.24
CA MET A 39 1.48 0.45 -5.64
C MET A 39 2.57 -0.09 -6.56
N GLU A 40 3.83 0.08 -6.20
CA GLU A 40 4.95 -0.49 -6.94
C GLU A 40 4.86 -2.01 -7.04
N ALA A 41 4.52 -2.70 -5.95
CA ALA A 41 4.33 -4.15 -5.97
C ALA A 41 3.27 -4.56 -6.99
N ALA A 42 2.13 -3.87 -7.04
CA ALA A 42 1.09 -4.13 -8.04
C ALA A 42 1.61 -3.91 -9.47
N LEU A 43 2.34 -2.83 -9.71
CA LEU A 43 2.90 -2.49 -11.01
C LEU A 43 3.97 -3.48 -11.47
N TYR A 44 4.91 -3.85 -10.59
CA TYR A 44 5.96 -4.81 -10.92
C TYR A 44 5.40 -6.20 -11.23
N LEU A 45 4.44 -6.67 -10.44
CA LEU A 45 3.78 -7.95 -10.70
C LEU A 45 3.00 -7.93 -12.03
N SER A 46 2.28 -6.85 -12.30
CA SER A 46 1.54 -6.68 -13.56
C SER A 46 2.48 -6.70 -14.77
N ARG A 47 3.55 -5.94 -14.70
CA ARG A 47 4.58 -5.91 -15.75
C ARG A 47 5.23 -7.27 -15.95
N ALA A 48 5.58 -7.96 -14.87
CA ALA A 48 6.18 -9.30 -14.96
C ALA A 48 5.24 -10.29 -15.67
N VAL A 49 3.94 -10.24 -15.37
CA VAL A 49 2.94 -11.09 -16.04
C VAL A 49 2.88 -10.79 -17.54
N LEU A 50 2.86 -9.51 -17.91
CA LEU A 50 2.74 -9.09 -19.31
C LEU A 50 4.03 -9.32 -20.11
N GLU A 51 5.16 -8.88 -19.58
CA GLU A 51 6.44 -8.92 -20.29
C GLU A 51 7.01 -10.34 -20.41
N LYS A 52 6.85 -11.14 -19.35
CA LYS A 52 7.31 -12.53 -19.34
C LYS A 52 6.28 -13.53 -19.86
N GLN A 53 5.11 -13.05 -20.28
CA GLN A 53 4.01 -13.88 -20.78
C GLN A 53 3.66 -15.04 -19.84
N LEU A 54 3.49 -14.75 -18.56
CA LEU A 54 3.23 -15.74 -17.53
C LEU A 54 1.76 -16.21 -17.58
N HIS A 55 1.41 -16.93 -18.65
CA HIS A 55 0.03 -17.34 -18.92
C HIS A 55 -0.58 -18.23 -17.82
N ILE A 56 0.23 -19.09 -17.20
CA ILE A 56 -0.24 -19.99 -16.13
C ILE A 56 -0.37 -19.21 -14.82
N SER A 57 0.60 -18.35 -14.52
CA SER A 57 0.65 -17.62 -13.25
C SER A 57 -0.27 -16.41 -13.19
N ARG A 58 -0.77 -15.91 -14.32
CA ARG A 58 -1.65 -14.73 -14.35
C ARG A 58 -2.90 -14.91 -13.50
N ASP A 59 -3.49 -16.10 -13.50
CA ASP A 59 -4.74 -16.36 -12.79
C ASP A 59 -4.55 -16.35 -11.26
N THR A 60 -3.36 -16.70 -10.79
CA THR A 60 -3.00 -16.62 -9.37
C THR A 60 -2.41 -15.28 -8.97
N LEU A 61 -1.61 -14.65 -9.84
CA LEU A 61 -0.98 -13.37 -9.56
C LEU A 61 -1.97 -12.19 -9.61
N VAL A 62 -3.10 -12.32 -10.29
CA VAL A 62 -4.12 -11.27 -10.32
C VAL A 62 -4.62 -10.90 -8.92
N LEU A 63 -4.75 -11.87 -8.02
CA LEU A 63 -5.20 -11.61 -6.65
C LEU A 63 -4.23 -10.76 -5.84
N PRO A 64 -2.92 -11.08 -5.74
CA PRO A 64 -1.97 -10.19 -5.08
C PRO A 64 -1.79 -8.84 -5.79
N ILE A 65 -1.91 -8.77 -7.11
CA ILE A 65 -1.90 -7.49 -7.84
C ILE A 65 -3.06 -6.61 -7.38
N LEU A 66 -4.28 -7.14 -7.40
CA LEU A 66 -5.48 -6.41 -6.98
C LEU A 66 -5.44 -6.06 -5.49
N TYR A 67 -4.95 -6.97 -4.65
CA TYR A 67 -4.80 -6.72 -3.22
C TYR A 67 -3.86 -5.56 -2.95
N ASN A 68 -2.68 -5.57 -3.56
CA ASN A 68 -1.69 -4.50 -3.37
C ASN A 68 -2.21 -3.15 -3.88
N ALA A 69 -2.83 -3.12 -5.06
CA ALA A 69 -3.42 -1.90 -5.61
C ALA A 69 -4.54 -1.35 -4.71
N ARG A 70 -5.44 -2.21 -4.26
CA ARG A 70 -6.53 -1.85 -3.35
C ARG A 70 -5.99 -1.32 -2.03
N HIS A 71 -4.99 -1.99 -1.47
CA HIS A 71 -4.41 -1.60 -0.19
C HIS A 71 -3.67 -0.26 -0.29
N ALA A 72 -2.96 -0.01 -1.40
CA ALA A 72 -2.35 1.29 -1.67
C ALA A 72 -3.39 2.42 -1.69
N ILE A 73 -4.52 2.21 -2.36
CA ILE A 73 -5.62 3.19 -2.39
C ILE A 73 -6.17 3.45 -0.98
N GLU A 74 -6.41 2.41 -0.21
CA GLU A 74 -6.89 2.52 1.17
C GLU A 74 -5.94 3.35 2.03
N LEU A 75 -4.65 3.04 1.99
CA LEU A 75 -3.62 3.78 2.74
C LEU A 75 -3.52 5.23 2.28
N ALA A 76 -3.58 5.49 0.98
CA ALA A 76 -3.55 6.85 0.44
C ALA A 76 -4.72 7.69 0.93
N LEU A 77 -5.93 7.14 0.92
CA LEU A 77 -7.14 7.83 1.40
C LEU A 77 -7.03 8.13 2.91
N LYS A 78 -6.57 7.19 3.70
CA LYS A 78 -6.33 7.39 5.14
C LYS A 78 -5.27 8.45 5.40
N TYR A 79 -4.17 8.40 4.67
CA TYR A 79 -3.09 9.38 4.79
C TYR A 79 -3.56 10.81 4.47
N VAL A 80 -4.24 10.99 3.34
CA VAL A 80 -4.77 12.31 2.95
C VAL A 80 -5.76 12.84 3.99
N THR A 81 -6.69 12.02 4.47
CA THR A 81 -7.66 12.42 5.50
C THR A 81 -6.96 12.83 6.78
N LYS A 82 -5.94 12.08 7.20
CA LYS A 82 -5.13 12.40 8.37
C LYS A 82 -4.41 13.74 8.21
N GLN A 83 -3.79 13.98 7.05
CA GLN A 83 -3.09 15.25 6.77
C GLN A 83 -4.07 16.44 6.80
N LEU A 84 -5.26 16.29 6.25
CA LEU A 84 -6.29 17.32 6.30
C LEU A 84 -6.76 17.59 7.73
N CYS A 85 -6.88 16.55 8.55
CA CYS A 85 -7.22 16.68 9.97
C CYS A 85 -6.12 17.41 10.74
N GLU A 86 -4.85 17.06 10.53
CA GLU A 86 -3.70 17.70 11.17
C GLU A 86 -3.55 19.17 10.74
N ALA A 87 -3.91 19.50 9.51
CA ALA A 87 -3.96 20.87 9.02
C ALA A 87 -5.16 21.69 9.53
N GLY A 88 -6.06 21.08 10.32
CA GLY A 88 -7.25 21.75 10.85
C GLY A 88 -8.35 21.99 9.83
N LEU A 89 -8.24 21.41 8.64
CA LEU A 89 -9.23 21.53 7.56
C LEU A 89 -10.43 20.60 7.78
N VAL A 90 -10.25 19.60 8.61
CA VAL A 90 -11.26 18.59 8.94
C VAL A 90 -11.19 18.25 10.41
N SER A 91 -12.33 18.09 11.05
CA SER A 91 -12.41 17.70 12.46
C SER A 91 -12.38 16.18 12.69
N GLU A 92 -12.63 15.40 11.65
CA GLU A 92 -12.76 13.95 11.74
C GLU A 92 -11.50 13.22 11.32
N GLN A 93 -11.05 12.28 12.16
CA GLN A 93 -9.96 11.36 11.81
C GLN A 93 -10.44 10.36 10.75
N PRO A 94 -9.50 9.76 9.96
CA PRO A 94 -9.86 8.75 8.98
C PRO A 94 -10.57 7.57 9.65
N GLU A 95 -11.57 7.04 8.97
CA GLU A 95 -12.27 5.86 9.44
C GLU A 95 -11.31 4.66 9.56
N MET A 96 -11.41 3.97 10.70
CA MET A 96 -10.56 2.82 11.03
C MET A 96 -11.12 1.50 10.45
N ASN A 97 -11.75 1.58 9.30
CA ASN A 97 -12.22 0.40 8.57
C ASN A 97 -11.41 0.20 7.28
N HIS A 98 -11.68 -0.90 6.59
CA HIS A 98 -11.01 -1.27 5.34
C HIS A 98 -11.91 -1.06 4.10
N ARG A 99 -12.97 -0.28 4.24
CA ARG A 99 -13.92 -0.01 3.15
C ARG A 99 -13.50 1.25 2.41
N ILE A 100 -12.93 1.05 1.22
CA ILE A 100 -12.49 2.15 0.36
C ILE A 100 -13.61 3.12 0.05
N GLU A 101 -14.82 2.62 -0.14
CA GLU A 101 -16.00 3.45 -0.41
C GLU A 101 -16.29 4.42 0.73
N ASP A 102 -16.26 3.94 1.98
CA ASP A 102 -16.50 4.79 3.14
C ASP A 102 -15.42 5.87 3.29
N LEU A 103 -14.16 5.50 3.08
CA LEU A 103 -13.03 6.44 3.10
C LEU A 103 -13.13 7.49 1.99
N PHE A 104 -13.51 7.07 0.79
CA PHE A 104 -13.70 7.97 -0.33
C PHE A 104 -14.88 8.93 -0.10
N GLN A 105 -16.00 8.43 0.43
CA GLN A 105 -17.14 9.26 0.79
C GLN A 105 -16.81 10.26 1.90
N GLN A 106 -16.01 9.84 2.89
CA GLN A 106 -15.53 10.73 3.95
C GLN A 106 -14.75 11.90 3.36
N LEU A 107 -13.78 11.62 2.46
CA LEU A 107 -13.03 12.66 1.75
C LEU A 107 -13.93 13.55 0.90
N GLY A 108 -14.89 12.99 0.20
CA GLY A 108 -15.82 13.74 -0.65
C GLY A 108 -16.68 14.72 0.13
N LYS A 109 -17.08 14.40 1.36
CA LYS A 109 -17.84 15.31 2.23
C LYS A 109 -17.00 16.51 2.68
N ILE A 110 -15.69 16.33 2.77
CA ILE A 110 -14.76 17.30 3.31
C ILE A 110 -14.26 18.25 2.24
N GLY A 111 -13.82 17.72 1.10
CA GLY A 111 -12.90 18.42 0.22
C GLY A 111 -13.53 19.16 -0.95
N PHE A 112 -14.74 18.82 -1.33
CA PHE A 112 -15.30 19.36 -2.56
C PHE A 112 -16.22 20.58 -2.37
N LYS A 113 -16.52 20.97 -1.14
CA LYS A 113 -17.32 22.16 -0.87
C LYS A 113 -16.55 23.47 -0.96
N ASP A 114 -15.25 23.45 -0.73
CA ASP A 114 -14.41 24.64 -0.63
C ASP A 114 -13.29 24.73 -1.67
N CYS A 115 -13.04 23.72 -2.47
CA CYS A 115 -12.05 23.78 -3.53
C CYS A 115 -12.71 24.07 -4.88
N GLN A 116 -12.27 25.13 -5.53
CA GLN A 116 -12.57 25.48 -6.92
C GLN A 116 -12.08 24.42 -7.94
N PHE A 117 -12.22 23.15 -7.61
CA PHE A 117 -11.95 22.04 -8.53
C PHE A 117 -13.07 21.86 -9.57
N GLN A 118 -14.12 22.69 -9.51
CA GLN A 118 -15.18 22.69 -10.52
C GLN A 118 -14.72 23.21 -11.89
N GLU A 119 -13.54 23.80 -12.00
CA GLU A 119 -13.01 24.32 -13.28
C GLU A 119 -12.11 23.34 -14.04
N LEU A 120 -11.81 22.14 -13.50
CA LEU A 120 -10.96 21.14 -14.15
C LEU A 120 -11.70 19.88 -14.61
N ALA A 121 -13.00 19.91 -14.58
CA ALA A 121 -13.81 18.81 -15.11
C ALA A 121 -14.17 19.09 -16.58
#